data_39129e35d8fdf3434bc2b96ed36124a0
#
_entry.id   39129e35d8fdf3434bc2b96ed36124a0
#
_cell.length_a   1.000
_cell.length_b   1.000
_cell.length_c   1.000
_cell.angle_alpha   90.00
_cell.angle_beta   90.00
_cell.angle_gamma   90.00
#
_symmetry.space_group_name_H-M   'P 1'
#
loop_
_entity.id
_entity.type
_entity.pdbx_description
1 polymer ?
#
loop_
_entity_poly.entity_id
_entity_poly.type
_entity_poly.pdbx_seq_one_letter_code
_entity_poly.pdbx_strand_id
1 'polypeptide(L)'
;MTTRGRVVVSPTKLDTWQDCRMRYRLQYLDKRRVDGSWAHLSLGNAVHSALRDWFDLEDAERTPAAAGALVDRHWSRLGFRDDDQSARWQTNAARMVESYCTQHPAAVPFGRERSLAALGEHVAVNGRIDRLDEAADPAEPGELIVVDYKTGRRVPTDDDARVSRALAVYAVIVQRSLRRPAFVVQLHHVPSGVIATHRHTPQSLERQFARVESIGRDIAAAQESGRDADFPPSPGPLCAFCAFREWCPASAATSPADRWSALPAADDAAGSFPA
;
A
#
# COMPACT_ATOMS: atom_id res chain seq x y z
N MET A 1 -20.77 8.60 11.87
CA MET A 1 -20.98 7.14 12.13
C MET A 1 -20.21 6.79 13.38
N THR A 2 -20.85 6.24 14.41
CA THR A 2 -20.19 5.91 15.68
C THR A 2 -19.45 4.57 15.55
N THR A 3 -18.17 4.55 15.96
CA THR A 3 -17.33 3.33 16.02
C THR A 3 -17.51 2.55 17.33
N ARG A 4 -18.53 2.89 18.15
CA ARG A 4 -18.73 2.33 19.48
C ARG A 4 -18.72 0.79 19.45
N GLY A 5 -17.77 0.17 20.14
CA GLY A 5 -17.61 -1.29 20.22
C GLY A 5 -16.92 -1.94 18.99
N ARG A 6 -16.44 -1.17 18.01
CA ARG A 6 -15.73 -1.70 16.83
C ARG A 6 -14.26 -1.40 16.89
N VAL A 7 -13.44 -2.36 16.45
CA VAL A 7 -12.01 -2.13 16.25
C VAL A 7 -11.78 -1.35 14.95
N VAL A 8 -10.98 -0.29 15.04
CA VAL A 8 -10.59 0.51 13.85
C VAL A 8 -9.38 -0.13 13.18
N VAL A 9 -9.60 -0.67 11.99
CA VAL A 9 -8.59 -1.36 11.19
C VAL A 9 -8.37 -0.70 9.83
N SER A 10 -7.21 -0.99 9.23
CA SER A 10 -6.89 -0.71 7.83
C SER A 10 -6.26 -1.95 7.22
N PRO A 11 -6.12 -2.08 5.89
CA PRO A 11 -5.40 -3.19 5.29
C PRO A 11 -4.04 -3.42 5.93
N THR A 12 -3.24 -2.38 6.12
CA THR A 12 -1.92 -2.47 6.76
C THR A 12 -1.99 -2.99 8.20
N LYS A 13 -3.00 -2.55 8.99
CA LYS A 13 -3.17 -3.06 10.36
C LYS A 13 -3.53 -4.54 10.38
N LEU A 14 -4.39 -4.97 9.45
CA LEU A 14 -4.78 -6.38 9.31
C LEU A 14 -3.58 -7.25 8.93
N ASP A 15 -2.76 -6.79 7.98
CA ASP A 15 -1.53 -7.49 7.58
C ASP A 15 -0.53 -7.55 8.74
N THR A 16 -0.31 -6.42 9.43
CA THR A 16 0.58 -6.39 10.60
C THR A 16 0.14 -7.37 11.69
N TRP A 17 -1.17 -7.49 11.96
CA TRP A 17 -1.72 -8.45 12.91
C TRP A 17 -1.43 -9.89 12.52
N GLN A 18 -1.59 -10.23 11.25
CA GLN A 18 -1.36 -11.58 10.74
C GLN A 18 0.12 -11.93 10.63
N ASP A 19 0.95 -10.96 10.25
CA ASP A 19 2.39 -11.15 10.17
C ASP A 19 3.02 -11.35 11.55
N CYS A 20 2.67 -10.49 12.52
CA CYS A 20 3.22 -10.56 13.86
C CYS A 20 2.36 -9.75 14.86
N ARG A 21 1.70 -10.45 15.79
CA ARG A 21 0.85 -9.81 16.82
C ARG A 21 1.66 -8.93 17.77
N MET A 22 2.91 -9.30 18.08
CA MET A 22 3.82 -8.45 18.87
C MET A 22 4.11 -7.12 18.15
N ARG A 23 4.39 -7.17 16.83
CA ARG A 23 4.58 -5.95 16.04
C ARG A 23 3.33 -5.07 16.06
N TYR A 24 2.15 -5.68 15.92
CA TYR A 24 0.87 -4.97 16.00
C TYR A 24 0.73 -4.24 17.35
N ARG A 25 1.00 -4.92 18.46
CA ARG A 25 0.95 -4.32 19.79
C ARG A 25 1.91 -3.14 19.92
N LEU A 26 3.19 -3.35 19.63
CA LEU A 26 4.22 -2.31 19.76
C LEU A 26 3.89 -1.08 18.91
N GLN A 27 3.37 -1.30 17.69
CA GLN A 27 3.08 -0.22 16.74
C GLN A 27 1.78 0.53 17.05
N TYR A 28 0.70 -0.18 17.38
CA TYR A 28 -0.65 0.41 17.41
C TYR A 28 -1.23 0.57 18.82
N LEU A 29 -0.83 -0.26 19.77
CA LEU A 29 -1.33 -0.20 21.15
C LEU A 29 -0.34 0.56 22.05
N ASP A 30 0.90 0.11 22.11
CA ASP A 30 1.96 0.77 22.89
C ASP A 30 2.46 2.05 22.22
N LYS A 31 2.19 2.22 20.91
CA LYS A 31 2.57 3.39 20.10
C LYS A 31 4.06 3.73 20.20
N ARG A 32 4.91 2.68 20.18
CA ARG A 32 6.36 2.86 20.22
C ARG A 32 6.80 3.70 19.02
N ARG A 33 7.58 4.71 19.28
CA ARG A 33 8.13 5.58 18.24
C ARG A 33 9.39 4.94 17.66
N VAL A 34 9.50 4.97 16.36
CA VAL A 34 10.68 4.52 15.62
C VAL A 34 11.18 5.68 14.80
N ASP A 35 12.42 6.06 15.02
CA ASP A 35 13.04 7.14 14.27
C ASP A 35 13.47 6.67 12.87
N GLY A 36 13.35 7.58 11.90
CA GLY A 36 13.76 7.38 10.52
C GLY A 36 12.78 6.59 9.68
N SER A 37 13.09 6.47 8.39
CA SER A 37 12.34 5.76 7.38
C SER A 37 13.22 4.67 6.75
N TRP A 38 12.61 3.79 5.99
CA TRP A 38 13.29 2.88 5.08
C TRP A 38 13.37 3.51 3.69
N ALA A 39 14.49 3.36 2.99
CA ALA A 39 14.67 3.97 1.67
C ALA A 39 13.55 3.59 0.68
N HIS A 40 13.10 2.34 0.67
CA HIS A 40 12.00 1.89 -0.19
C HIS A 40 10.65 2.56 0.16
N LEU A 41 10.42 2.94 1.42
CA LEU A 41 9.21 3.68 1.80
C LEU A 41 9.31 5.14 1.35
N SER A 42 10.50 5.76 1.44
CA SER A 42 10.73 7.11 0.93
C SER A 42 10.54 7.17 -0.58
N LEU A 43 11.07 6.18 -1.32
CA LEU A 43 10.84 6.00 -2.75
C LEU A 43 9.34 5.87 -3.07
N GLY A 44 8.67 4.92 -2.41
CA GLY A 44 7.23 4.67 -2.64
C GLY A 44 6.39 5.92 -2.40
N ASN A 45 6.63 6.62 -1.29
CA ASN A 45 5.89 7.84 -0.96
C ASN A 45 6.10 8.95 -2.00
N ALA A 46 7.32 9.13 -2.52
CA ALA A 46 7.60 10.12 -3.55
C ALA A 46 6.86 9.80 -4.86
N VAL A 47 6.87 8.51 -5.28
CA VAL A 47 6.17 8.05 -6.49
C VAL A 47 4.65 8.22 -6.36
N HIS A 48 4.05 7.77 -5.25
CA HIS A 48 2.60 7.91 -5.03
C HIS A 48 2.17 9.39 -5.00
N SER A 49 2.96 10.25 -4.34
CA SER A 49 2.69 11.69 -4.30
C SER A 49 2.82 12.34 -5.68
N ALA A 50 3.82 11.95 -6.46
CA ALA A 50 3.99 12.44 -7.83
C ALA A 50 2.82 12.02 -8.73
N LEU A 51 2.39 10.76 -8.66
CA LEU A 51 1.25 10.26 -9.43
C LEU A 51 -0.08 10.90 -9.02
N ARG A 52 -0.25 11.24 -7.74
CA ARG A 52 -1.40 12.02 -7.28
C ARG A 52 -1.39 13.42 -7.90
N ASP A 53 -0.27 14.13 -7.78
CA ASP A 53 -0.16 15.53 -8.22
C ASP A 53 -0.12 15.64 -9.77
N TRP A 54 0.26 14.56 -10.48
CA TRP A 54 0.17 14.47 -11.93
C TRP A 54 -1.22 14.80 -12.47
N PHE A 55 -2.26 14.33 -11.79
CA PHE A 55 -3.64 14.59 -12.18
C PHE A 55 -4.17 15.97 -11.76
N ASP A 56 -3.40 16.75 -10.99
CA ASP A 56 -3.70 18.15 -10.68
C ASP A 56 -3.21 19.11 -11.76
N LEU A 57 -2.34 18.62 -12.66
CA LEU A 57 -1.88 19.40 -13.81
C LEU A 57 -2.98 19.49 -14.86
N GLU A 58 -3.03 20.61 -15.57
CA GLU A 58 -3.85 20.73 -16.79
C GLU A 58 -3.35 19.76 -17.87
N ASP A 59 -4.24 19.31 -18.76
CA ASP A 59 -3.89 18.28 -19.76
C ASP A 59 -2.67 18.67 -20.62
N ALA A 60 -2.54 19.95 -20.98
CA ALA A 60 -1.41 20.46 -21.74
C ALA A 60 -0.08 20.45 -20.97
N GLU A 61 -0.13 20.44 -19.63
CA GLU A 61 1.04 20.41 -18.75
C GLU A 61 1.47 18.97 -18.41
N ARG A 62 0.64 17.98 -18.70
CA ARG A 62 0.92 16.57 -18.42
C ARG A 62 1.94 15.99 -19.38
N THR A 63 3.18 16.45 -19.26
CA THR A 63 4.31 15.94 -20.05
C THR A 63 5.14 14.95 -19.23
N PRO A 64 5.84 13.99 -19.86
CA PRO A 64 6.73 13.09 -19.12
C PRO A 64 7.71 13.83 -18.20
N ALA A 65 8.32 14.92 -18.69
CA ALA A 65 9.24 15.74 -17.90
C ALA A 65 8.56 16.36 -16.66
N ALA A 66 7.30 16.80 -16.78
CA ALA A 66 6.54 17.28 -15.62
C ALA A 66 6.30 16.17 -14.60
N ALA A 67 6.04 14.95 -15.06
CA ALA A 67 5.89 13.78 -14.18
C ALA A 67 7.17 13.50 -13.37
N GLY A 68 8.34 13.53 -14.01
CA GLY A 68 9.64 13.40 -13.34
C GLY A 68 9.89 14.52 -12.32
N ALA A 69 9.60 15.77 -12.66
CA ALA A 69 9.76 16.92 -11.76
C ALA A 69 8.87 16.82 -10.50
N LEU A 70 7.70 16.16 -10.58
CA LEU A 70 6.86 15.91 -9.42
C LEU A 70 7.53 14.94 -8.43
N VAL A 71 8.31 13.96 -8.92
CA VAL A 71 9.10 13.08 -8.03
C VAL A 71 10.13 13.90 -7.27
N ASP A 72 10.83 14.81 -7.93
CA ASP A 72 11.84 15.67 -7.29
C ASP A 72 11.23 16.53 -6.18
N ARG A 73 10.03 17.06 -6.39
CA ARG A 73 9.29 17.84 -5.39
C ARG A 73 9.01 17.05 -4.11
N HIS A 74 8.72 15.75 -4.23
CA HIS A 74 8.33 14.89 -3.11
C HIS A 74 9.48 14.04 -2.58
N TRP A 75 10.69 14.21 -3.10
CA TRP A 75 11.81 13.37 -2.74
C TRP A 75 12.24 13.57 -1.28
N SER A 76 12.46 12.44 -0.60
CA SER A 76 13.00 12.39 0.76
C SER A 76 14.26 11.53 0.80
N ARG A 77 15.32 12.02 1.42
CA ARG A 77 16.59 11.28 1.59
C ARG A 77 16.58 10.28 2.74
N LEU A 78 15.49 10.21 3.51
CA LEU A 78 15.41 9.36 4.70
C LEU A 78 15.52 7.89 4.33
N GLY A 79 16.41 7.18 5.04
CA GLY A 79 16.62 5.74 4.91
C GLY A 79 17.63 5.32 3.86
N PHE A 80 18.09 6.23 2.99
CA PHE A 80 19.19 5.96 2.06
C PHE A 80 20.53 5.92 2.81
N ARG A 81 21.49 5.18 2.27
CA ARG A 81 22.83 5.00 2.84
C ARG A 81 23.61 6.31 2.84
N ASP A 82 23.58 7.03 1.71
CA ASP A 82 24.32 8.26 1.42
C ASP A 82 23.58 9.10 0.37
N ASP A 83 24.12 10.29 0.12
CA ASP A 83 23.57 11.22 -0.88
C ASP A 83 23.68 10.66 -2.31
N ASP A 84 24.71 9.89 -2.63
CA ASP A 84 24.90 9.30 -3.94
C ASP A 84 23.84 8.22 -4.21
N GLN A 85 23.58 7.34 -3.27
CA GLN A 85 22.50 6.38 -3.40
C GLN A 85 21.14 7.08 -3.54
N SER A 86 20.89 8.11 -2.73
CA SER A 86 19.66 8.89 -2.78
C SER A 86 19.47 9.54 -4.15
N ALA A 87 20.49 10.21 -4.69
CA ALA A 87 20.41 10.90 -5.98
C ALA A 87 20.16 9.92 -7.15
N ARG A 88 20.83 8.75 -7.13
CA ARG A 88 20.60 7.71 -8.15
C ARG A 88 19.17 7.18 -8.12
N TRP A 89 18.65 6.91 -6.93
CA TRP A 89 17.28 6.42 -6.79
C TRP A 89 16.23 7.50 -7.10
N GLN A 90 16.51 8.76 -6.82
CA GLN A 90 15.67 9.88 -7.25
C GLN A 90 15.56 9.93 -8.77
N THR A 91 16.68 9.85 -9.48
CA THR A 91 16.71 9.80 -10.95
C THR A 91 15.95 8.59 -11.49
N ASN A 92 16.12 7.42 -10.87
CA ASN A 92 15.41 6.21 -11.29
C ASN A 92 13.89 6.34 -11.05
N ALA A 93 13.47 6.90 -9.92
CA ALA A 93 12.06 7.14 -9.60
C ALA A 93 11.42 8.12 -10.60
N ALA A 94 12.12 9.20 -10.97
CA ALA A 94 11.64 10.13 -11.99
C ALA A 94 11.40 9.41 -13.32
N ARG A 95 12.36 8.62 -13.80
CA ARG A 95 12.22 7.82 -15.04
C ARG A 95 11.07 6.81 -14.97
N MET A 96 10.87 6.15 -13.83
CA MET A 96 9.75 5.21 -13.63
C MET A 96 8.41 5.93 -13.83
N VAL A 97 8.23 7.10 -13.21
CA VAL A 97 6.97 7.86 -13.30
C VAL A 97 6.79 8.45 -14.71
N GLU A 98 7.84 9.00 -15.34
CA GLU A 98 7.83 9.45 -16.72
C GLU A 98 7.38 8.37 -17.69
N SER A 99 8.02 7.19 -17.59
CA SER A 99 7.68 6.03 -18.43
C SER A 99 6.26 5.55 -18.19
N TYR A 100 5.83 5.42 -16.93
CA TYR A 100 4.49 5.00 -16.58
C TYR A 100 3.43 5.98 -17.11
N CYS A 101 3.59 7.28 -16.92
CA CYS A 101 2.65 8.29 -17.42
C CYS A 101 2.59 8.33 -18.95
N THR A 102 3.70 8.03 -19.63
CA THR A 102 3.75 7.92 -21.10
C THR A 102 2.99 6.68 -21.60
N GLN A 103 3.17 5.53 -20.94
CA GLN A 103 2.52 4.26 -21.33
C GLN A 103 1.02 4.24 -20.98
N HIS A 104 0.64 4.96 -19.95
CA HIS A 104 -0.73 4.97 -19.42
C HIS A 104 -1.29 6.40 -19.37
N PRO A 105 -1.52 7.03 -20.54
CA PRO A 105 -2.19 8.33 -20.61
C PRO A 105 -3.63 8.14 -20.10
N ALA A 106 -3.86 8.43 -18.84
CA ALA A 106 -5.14 8.22 -18.21
C ALA A 106 -6.00 9.49 -18.27
N ALA A 107 -7.29 9.29 -18.43
CA ALA A 107 -8.28 10.33 -18.15
C ALA A 107 -8.19 10.72 -16.66
N VAL A 108 -8.74 11.89 -16.31
CA VAL A 108 -8.81 12.33 -14.92
C VAL A 108 -9.56 11.29 -14.10
N PRO A 109 -8.96 10.74 -13.04
CA PRO A 109 -9.59 9.71 -12.24
C PRO A 109 -10.78 10.27 -11.44
N PHE A 110 -11.74 9.42 -11.11
CA PHE A 110 -12.85 9.75 -10.21
C PHE A 110 -12.36 10.21 -8.83
N GLY A 111 -11.27 9.65 -8.35
CA GLY A 111 -10.67 10.03 -7.07
C GLY A 111 -9.22 9.59 -6.92
N ARG A 112 -8.47 10.37 -6.13
CA ARG A 112 -7.03 10.16 -5.86
C ARG A 112 -6.76 10.27 -4.37
N GLU A 113 -5.89 9.40 -3.83
CA GLU A 113 -5.51 9.39 -2.41
C GLU A 113 -6.72 9.55 -1.47
N ARG A 114 -7.82 8.89 -1.86
CA ARG A 114 -9.12 9.12 -1.23
C ARG A 114 -9.25 8.33 0.06
N SER A 115 -9.36 9.03 1.17
CA SER A 115 -9.62 8.40 2.46
C SER A 115 -11.12 8.08 2.58
N LEU A 116 -11.43 6.80 2.69
CA LEU A 116 -12.79 6.29 2.82
C LEU A 116 -12.87 5.32 4.01
N ALA A 117 -14.08 5.11 4.52
CA ALA A 117 -14.31 4.17 5.60
C ALA A 117 -15.65 3.44 5.44
N ALA A 118 -15.68 2.19 5.88
CA ALA A 118 -16.90 1.39 5.93
C ALA A 118 -17.06 0.75 7.31
N LEU A 119 -18.30 0.59 7.74
CA LEU A 119 -18.62 -0.10 8.98
C LEU A 119 -19.01 -1.55 8.68
N GLY A 120 -18.45 -2.45 9.46
CA GLY A 120 -18.91 -3.81 9.62
C GLY A 120 -19.61 -4.00 10.97
N GLU A 121 -19.80 -5.23 11.35
CA GLU A 121 -20.38 -5.60 12.65
C GLU A 121 -19.38 -5.36 13.79
N HIS A 122 -18.15 -5.87 13.64
CA HIS A 122 -17.10 -5.81 14.66
C HIS A 122 -15.96 -4.82 14.29
N VAL A 123 -15.90 -4.36 13.05
CA VAL A 123 -14.83 -3.49 12.57
C VAL A 123 -15.36 -2.17 12.02
N ALA A 124 -14.54 -1.12 12.16
CA ALA A 124 -14.61 0.07 11.35
C ALA A 124 -13.36 0.06 10.45
N VAL A 125 -13.55 -0.19 9.16
CA VAL A 125 -12.43 -0.31 8.23
C VAL A 125 -12.21 1.01 7.53
N ASN A 126 -11.01 1.55 7.60
CA ASN A 126 -10.60 2.72 6.84
C ASN A 126 -9.48 2.37 5.86
N GLY A 127 -9.35 3.18 4.82
CA GLY A 127 -8.29 3.04 3.85
C GLY A 127 -8.11 4.30 3.05
N ARG A 128 -6.88 4.52 2.59
CA ARG A 128 -6.55 5.53 1.60
C ARG A 128 -6.28 4.81 0.30
N ILE A 129 -7.14 5.06 -0.68
CA ILE A 129 -7.10 4.42 -1.99
C ILE A 129 -6.31 5.32 -2.92
N ASP A 130 -5.28 4.78 -3.55
CA ASP A 130 -4.36 5.57 -4.37
C ASP A 130 -5.10 6.23 -5.53
N ARG A 131 -5.93 5.45 -6.26
CA ARG A 131 -6.70 5.98 -7.38
C ARG A 131 -8.00 5.20 -7.58
N LEU A 132 -9.06 5.89 -7.97
CA LEU A 132 -10.32 5.35 -8.43
C LEU A 132 -10.59 5.84 -9.85
N ASP A 133 -10.81 4.93 -10.77
CA ASP A 133 -11.20 5.24 -12.15
C ASP A 133 -12.66 4.89 -12.38
N GLU A 134 -13.30 5.52 -13.34
CA GLU A 134 -14.59 5.07 -13.85
C GLU A 134 -14.38 3.99 -14.92
N ALA A 135 -15.10 2.88 -14.79
CA ALA A 135 -15.10 1.86 -15.82
C ALA A 135 -15.74 2.41 -17.11
N ALA A 136 -15.08 2.17 -18.24
CA ALA A 136 -15.60 2.59 -19.53
C ALA A 136 -16.66 1.64 -20.09
N ASP A 137 -16.95 0.51 -19.42
CA ASP A 137 -17.91 -0.49 -19.89
C ASP A 137 -19.35 0.02 -19.77
N PRO A 138 -20.07 0.19 -20.89
CA PRO A 138 -21.48 0.61 -20.85
C PRO A 138 -22.42 -0.40 -20.17
N ALA A 139 -22.01 -1.67 -20.07
CA ALA A 139 -22.79 -2.71 -19.40
C ALA A 139 -22.77 -2.58 -17.87
N GLU A 140 -21.79 -1.87 -17.34
CA GLU A 140 -21.60 -1.67 -15.90
C GLU A 140 -21.56 -0.15 -15.56
N PRO A 141 -22.64 0.58 -15.80
CA PRO A 141 -22.66 2.03 -15.66
C PRO A 141 -22.37 2.43 -14.21
N GLY A 142 -21.41 3.32 -14.06
CA GLY A 142 -21.03 3.85 -12.76
C GLY A 142 -20.15 2.93 -11.91
N GLU A 143 -19.63 1.82 -12.46
CA GLU A 143 -18.63 1.00 -11.78
C GLU A 143 -17.31 1.78 -11.60
N LEU A 144 -16.69 1.60 -10.44
CA LEU A 144 -15.38 2.16 -10.13
C LEU A 144 -14.33 1.05 -10.12
N ILE A 145 -13.18 1.35 -10.68
CA ILE A 145 -11.98 0.51 -10.66
C ILE A 145 -11.09 0.99 -9.51
N VAL A 146 -10.71 0.07 -8.63
CA VAL A 146 -9.79 0.35 -7.52
C VAL A 146 -8.37 0.10 -8.00
N VAL A 147 -7.53 1.13 -7.98
CA VAL A 147 -6.13 1.07 -8.41
C VAL A 147 -5.21 1.28 -7.20
N ASP A 148 -4.18 0.44 -7.10
CA ASP A 148 -3.12 0.53 -6.10
C ASP A 148 -1.75 0.46 -6.82
N TYR A 149 -0.90 1.45 -6.57
CA TYR A 149 0.42 1.55 -7.19
C TYR A 149 1.46 0.70 -6.46
N LYS A 150 2.29 0.01 -7.22
CA LYS A 150 3.41 -0.80 -6.72
C LYS A 150 4.72 -0.27 -7.28
N THR A 151 5.68 -0.04 -6.38
CA THR A 151 7.03 0.46 -6.69
C THR A 151 8.13 -0.57 -6.38
N GLY A 152 7.74 -1.76 -5.90
CA GLY A 152 8.65 -2.83 -5.54
C GLY A 152 9.29 -3.50 -6.78
N ARG A 153 10.24 -4.41 -6.54
CA ARG A 153 10.96 -5.11 -7.61
C ARG A 153 10.14 -6.19 -8.31
N ARG A 154 9.17 -6.77 -7.60
CA ARG A 154 8.37 -7.89 -8.12
C ARG A 154 7.23 -7.35 -8.96
N VAL A 155 7.19 -7.74 -10.21
CA VAL A 155 6.06 -7.47 -11.11
C VAL A 155 4.85 -8.27 -10.64
N PRO A 156 3.70 -7.63 -10.35
CA PRO A 156 2.50 -8.33 -9.91
C PRO A 156 1.85 -9.09 -11.07
N THR A 157 1.13 -10.14 -10.72
CA THR A 157 0.29 -10.93 -11.61
C THR A 157 -1.19 -10.71 -11.29
N ASP A 158 -2.09 -11.15 -12.19
CA ASP A 158 -3.54 -11.12 -11.95
C ASP A 158 -3.93 -11.93 -10.70
N ASP A 159 -3.18 -13.00 -10.40
CA ASP A 159 -3.34 -13.74 -9.16
C ASP A 159 -2.99 -12.90 -7.92
N ASP A 160 -1.97 -12.04 -8.00
CA ASP A 160 -1.64 -11.12 -6.92
C ASP A 160 -2.78 -10.12 -6.69
N ALA A 161 -3.37 -9.58 -7.76
CA ALA A 161 -4.54 -8.72 -7.67
C ALA A 161 -5.74 -9.47 -7.05
N ARG A 162 -5.97 -10.73 -7.45
CA ARG A 162 -7.06 -11.59 -6.97
C ARG A 162 -6.95 -11.88 -5.47
N VAL A 163 -5.76 -12.16 -4.97
CA VAL A 163 -5.54 -12.52 -3.56
C VAL A 163 -5.25 -11.33 -2.66
N SER A 164 -5.11 -10.13 -3.22
CA SER A 164 -4.81 -8.90 -2.48
C SER A 164 -5.96 -8.55 -1.52
N ARG A 165 -5.71 -8.71 -0.22
CA ARG A 165 -6.66 -8.30 0.81
C ARG A 165 -6.89 -6.79 0.77
N ALA A 166 -5.85 -6.01 0.56
CA ALA A 166 -5.95 -4.56 0.51
C ALA A 166 -6.94 -4.11 -0.59
N LEU A 167 -6.79 -4.62 -1.80
CA LEU A 167 -7.67 -4.31 -2.93
C LEU A 167 -9.11 -4.77 -2.68
N ALA A 168 -9.31 -5.99 -2.17
CA ALA A 168 -10.65 -6.48 -1.83
C ALA A 168 -11.33 -5.62 -0.75
N VAL A 169 -10.58 -5.21 0.27
CA VAL A 169 -11.06 -4.31 1.33
C VAL A 169 -11.41 -2.93 0.75
N TYR A 170 -10.57 -2.39 -0.12
CA TYR A 170 -10.84 -1.10 -0.78
C TYR A 170 -12.10 -1.17 -1.65
N ALA A 171 -12.29 -2.25 -2.42
CA ALA A 171 -13.51 -2.45 -3.21
C ALA A 171 -14.76 -2.44 -2.33
N VAL A 172 -14.74 -3.15 -1.19
CA VAL A 172 -15.86 -3.12 -0.22
C VAL A 172 -16.07 -1.73 0.38
N ILE A 173 -14.99 -1.02 0.74
CA ILE A 173 -15.10 0.34 1.26
C ILE A 173 -15.75 1.27 0.23
N VAL A 174 -15.33 1.20 -1.05
CA VAL A 174 -15.92 2.00 -2.14
C VAL A 174 -17.40 1.71 -2.29
N GLN A 175 -17.79 0.43 -2.38
CA GLN A 175 -19.19 0.04 -2.52
C GLN A 175 -20.07 0.59 -1.38
N ARG A 176 -19.59 0.47 -0.14
CA ARG A 176 -20.37 0.89 1.05
C ARG A 176 -20.37 2.39 1.26
N SER A 177 -19.26 3.08 0.97
CA SER A 177 -19.12 4.52 1.23
C SER A 177 -19.68 5.37 0.10
N LEU A 178 -19.46 4.96 -1.15
CA LEU A 178 -19.86 5.73 -2.33
C LEU A 178 -21.16 5.20 -2.96
N ARG A 179 -21.63 4.03 -2.53
CA ARG A 179 -22.81 3.35 -3.09
C ARG A 179 -22.72 3.15 -4.59
N ARG A 180 -21.51 2.84 -5.07
CA ARG A 180 -21.19 2.53 -6.47
C ARG A 180 -20.59 1.14 -6.58
N PRO A 181 -20.87 0.38 -7.65
CA PRO A 181 -20.21 -0.90 -7.90
C PRO A 181 -18.68 -0.69 -7.96
N ALA A 182 -17.92 -1.63 -7.41
CA ALA A 182 -16.47 -1.67 -7.49
C ALA A 182 -16.05 -3.13 -7.38
N PHE A 183 -15.99 -3.81 -8.49
CA PHE A 183 -15.59 -5.22 -8.55
C PHE A 183 -14.23 -5.40 -9.21
N VAL A 184 -13.84 -4.45 -10.07
CA VAL A 184 -12.53 -4.48 -10.74
C VAL A 184 -11.48 -3.83 -9.85
N VAL A 185 -10.39 -4.56 -9.65
CA VAL A 185 -9.24 -4.12 -8.85
C VAL A 185 -7.96 -4.29 -9.66
N GLN A 186 -7.04 -3.35 -9.53
CA GLN A 186 -5.80 -3.32 -10.30
C GLN A 186 -4.58 -3.03 -9.42
N LEU A 187 -3.48 -3.74 -9.69
CA LEU A 187 -2.14 -3.41 -9.22
C LEU A 187 -1.37 -2.81 -10.40
N HIS A 188 -1.00 -1.56 -10.30
CA HIS A 188 -0.19 -0.88 -11.30
C HIS A 188 1.27 -0.88 -10.89
N HIS A 189 2.10 -1.68 -11.56
CA HIS A 189 3.54 -1.74 -11.30
C HIS A 189 4.25 -0.61 -12.04
N VAL A 190 4.49 0.48 -11.32
CA VAL A 190 5.06 1.72 -11.92
C VAL A 190 6.39 1.48 -12.63
N PRO A 191 7.35 0.66 -12.08
CA PRO A 191 8.64 0.46 -12.75
C PRO A 191 8.57 -0.23 -14.12
N SER A 192 7.59 -1.14 -14.34
CA SER A 192 7.47 -1.87 -15.62
C SER A 192 6.28 -1.47 -16.47
N GLY A 193 5.37 -0.66 -15.94
CA GLY A 193 4.11 -0.33 -16.60
C GLY A 193 3.07 -1.47 -16.62
N VAL A 194 3.37 -2.64 -16.07
CA VAL A 194 2.43 -3.78 -16.05
C VAL A 194 1.24 -3.47 -15.14
N ILE A 195 0.04 -3.78 -15.63
CA ILE A 195 -1.21 -3.69 -14.88
C ILE A 195 -1.75 -5.10 -14.67
N ALA A 196 -1.77 -5.56 -13.44
CA ALA A 196 -2.40 -6.81 -13.05
C ALA A 196 -3.85 -6.53 -12.63
N THR A 197 -4.80 -7.24 -13.21
CA THR A 197 -6.22 -6.96 -13.05
C THR A 197 -6.99 -8.18 -12.55
N HIS A 198 -7.94 -7.95 -11.64
CA HIS A 198 -8.89 -8.98 -11.24
C HIS A 198 -10.29 -8.39 -11.07
N ARG A 199 -11.32 -9.17 -11.52
CA ARG A 199 -12.72 -8.85 -11.25
C ARG A 199 -13.26 -9.78 -10.17
N HIS A 200 -13.59 -9.24 -9.03
CA HIS A 200 -14.25 -9.95 -7.95
C HIS A 200 -15.72 -10.23 -8.25
N THR A 201 -16.23 -11.32 -7.70
CA THR A 201 -17.69 -11.52 -7.59
C THR A 201 -18.20 -10.94 -6.27
N PRO A 202 -19.50 -10.62 -6.15
CA PRO A 202 -20.09 -10.21 -4.88
C PRO A 202 -19.75 -11.18 -3.74
N GLN A 203 -19.89 -12.48 -3.99
CA GLN A 203 -19.60 -13.52 -3.00
C GLN A 203 -18.12 -13.58 -2.61
N SER A 204 -17.20 -13.26 -3.54
CA SER A 204 -15.78 -13.21 -3.21
C SER A 204 -15.46 -12.05 -2.27
N LEU A 205 -16.04 -10.88 -2.51
CA LEU A 205 -15.88 -9.71 -1.63
C LEU A 205 -16.52 -9.92 -0.25
N GLU A 206 -17.69 -10.55 -0.20
CA GLU A 206 -18.33 -10.93 1.06
C GLU A 206 -17.44 -11.86 1.90
N ARG A 207 -16.84 -12.90 1.27
CA ARG A 207 -15.89 -13.79 1.95
C ARG A 207 -14.64 -13.05 2.45
N GLN A 208 -14.10 -12.13 1.64
CA GLN A 208 -12.95 -11.33 2.07
C GLN A 208 -13.32 -10.43 3.25
N PHE A 209 -14.49 -9.80 3.22
CA PHE A 209 -14.93 -8.94 4.31
C PHE A 209 -15.25 -9.74 5.58
N ALA A 210 -15.82 -10.93 5.46
CA ALA A 210 -16.04 -11.82 6.60
C ALA A 210 -14.72 -12.22 7.29
N ARG A 211 -13.63 -12.41 6.52
CA ARG A 211 -12.29 -12.62 7.10
C ARG A 211 -11.79 -11.38 7.86
N VAL A 212 -12.04 -10.18 7.34
CA VAL A 212 -11.69 -8.92 8.02
C VAL A 212 -12.45 -8.81 9.35
N GLU A 213 -13.73 -9.16 9.36
CA GLU A 213 -14.55 -9.22 10.58
C GLU A 213 -14.00 -10.22 11.61
N SER A 214 -13.59 -11.41 11.13
CA SER A 214 -12.98 -12.41 12.02
C SER A 214 -11.67 -11.91 12.63
N ILE A 215 -10.78 -11.32 11.83
CA ILE A 215 -9.53 -10.74 12.34
C ILE A 215 -9.83 -9.59 13.31
N GLY A 216 -10.83 -8.78 13.03
CA GLY A 216 -11.26 -7.70 13.92
C GLY A 216 -11.72 -8.20 15.29
N ARG A 217 -12.46 -9.31 15.34
CA ARG A 217 -12.84 -9.96 16.61
C ARG A 217 -11.63 -10.47 17.38
N ASP A 218 -10.66 -11.10 16.68
CA ASP A 218 -9.43 -11.57 17.30
C ASP A 218 -8.63 -10.42 17.91
N ILE A 219 -8.52 -9.30 17.18
CA ILE A 219 -7.88 -8.07 17.68
C ILE A 219 -8.60 -7.53 18.90
N ALA A 220 -9.96 -7.44 18.84
CA ALA A 220 -10.77 -6.95 19.96
C ALA A 220 -10.56 -7.79 21.23
N ALA A 221 -10.63 -9.10 21.08
CA ALA A 221 -10.44 -10.03 22.19
C ALA A 221 -9.04 -9.92 22.82
N ALA A 222 -8.00 -9.80 22.00
CA ALA A 222 -6.64 -9.60 22.49
C ALA A 222 -6.45 -8.23 23.17
N GLN A 223 -7.07 -7.18 22.66
CA GLN A 223 -7.03 -5.86 23.28
C GLN A 223 -7.78 -5.82 24.62
N GLU A 224 -8.93 -6.48 24.70
CA GLU A 224 -9.72 -6.56 25.92
C GLU A 224 -9.00 -7.37 27.01
N SER A 225 -8.36 -8.48 26.65
CA SER A 225 -7.61 -9.31 27.59
C SER A 225 -6.38 -8.59 28.13
N GLY A 226 -5.70 -7.81 27.31
CA GLY A 226 -4.45 -7.10 27.63
C GLY A 226 -3.25 -7.98 27.96
N ARG A 227 -3.38 -9.32 27.87
CA ARG A 227 -2.32 -10.27 28.27
C ARG A 227 -1.22 -10.32 27.19
N ASP A 228 0.04 -10.38 27.64
CA ASP A 228 1.19 -10.51 26.75
C ASP A 228 1.12 -11.76 25.88
N ALA A 229 0.55 -12.85 26.40
CA ALA A 229 0.37 -14.12 25.71
C ALA A 229 -0.53 -14.01 24.44
N ASP A 230 -1.39 -13.02 24.35
CA ASP A 230 -2.27 -12.81 23.17
C ASP A 230 -1.57 -12.06 22.03
N PHE A 231 -0.35 -11.56 22.28
CA PHE A 231 0.48 -10.89 21.31
C PHE A 231 1.83 -11.58 21.08
N PRO A 232 1.85 -12.87 20.73
CA PRO A 232 3.10 -13.58 20.54
C PRO A 232 3.89 -12.99 19.37
N PRO A 233 5.24 -12.95 19.48
CA PRO A 233 6.08 -12.67 18.32
C PRO A 233 6.01 -13.82 17.32
N SER A 234 6.14 -13.50 16.03
CA SER A 234 6.24 -14.46 14.92
C SER A 234 7.62 -14.35 14.28
N PRO A 235 8.67 -14.99 14.82
CA PRO A 235 10.02 -14.89 14.28
C PRO A 235 10.10 -15.41 12.84
N GLY A 236 10.79 -14.67 11.97
CA GLY A 236 10.97 -15.04 10.58
C GLY A 236 11.83 -14.01 9.83
N PRO A 237 12.01 -14.17 8.51
CA PRO A 237 12.87 -13.27 7.69
C PRO A 237 12.49 -11.79 7.79
N LEU A 238 11.21 -11.48 7.97
CA LEU A 238 10.73 -10.10 8.13
C LEU A 238 11.25 -9.42 9.41
N CYS A 239 11.74 -10.20 10.39
CA CYS A 239 12.33 -9.63 11.59
C CYS A 239 13.61 -8.82 11.31
N ALA A 240 14.33 -9.12 10.25
CA ALA A 240 15.49 -8.33 9.82
C ALA A 240 15.11 -6.86 9.51
N PHE A 241 13.91 -6.65 8.98
CA PHE A 241 13.35 -5.36 8.58
C PHE A 241 12.41 -4.77 9.62
N CYS A 242 12.25 -5.39 10.79
CA CYS A 242 11.32 -4.91 11.81
C CYS A 242 11.89 -3.71 12.56
N ALA A 243 11.17 -2.61 12.51
CA ALA A 243 11.56 -1.37 13.20
C ALA A 243 11.42 -1.44 14.73
N PHE A 244 10.75 -2.47 15.27
CA PHE A 244 10.44 -2.61 16.70
C PHE A 244 11.34 -3.62 17.43
N ARG A 245 12.50 -3.94 16.87
CA ARG A 245 13.43 -4.96 17.39
C ARG A 245 13.87 -4.68 18.83
N GLU A 246 14.09 -3.43 19.17
CA GLU A 246 14.54 -2.98 20.49
C GLU A 246 13.62 -3.45 21.62
N TRP A 247 12.31 -3.53 21.34
CA TRP A 247 11.29 -3.93 22.32
C TRP A 247 10.81 -5.36 22.17
N CYS A 248 11.32 -6.08 21.17
CA CYS A 248 10.82 -7.43 20.86
C CYS A 248 11.64 -8.52 21.56
N PRO A 249 11.03 -9.40 22.38
CA PRO A 249 11.76 -10.47 23.07
C PRO A 249 12.38 -11.49 22.12
N ALA A 250 11.90 -11.58 20.87
CA ALA A 250 12.41 -12.48 19.85
C ALA A 250 13.39 -11.82 18.87
N SER A 251 13.88 -10.61 19.16
CA SER A 251 14.73 -9.84 18.24
C SER A 251 16.08 -10.49 17.93
N ALA A 252 16.61 -11.31 18.83
CA ALA A 252 17.87 -12.02 18.64
C ALA A 252 17.81 -13.13 17.57
N ALA A 253 16.61 -13.54 17.13
CA ALA A 253 16.43 -14.63 16.15
C ALA A 253 16.99 -14.29 14.74
N THR A 254 17.18 -13.02 14.43
CA THR A 254 17.72 -12.55 13.14
C THR A 254 18.61 -11.34 13.32
N SER A 255 19.61 -11.15 12.44
CA SER A 255 20.36 -9.90 12.36
C SER A 255 19.52 -8.77 11.75
N PRO A 256 19.69 -7.50 12.18
CA PRO A 256 19.00 -6.38 11.56
C PRO A 256 19.50 -6.14 10.15
N ALA A 257 18.60 -5.77 9.25
CA ALA A 257 18.96 -5.26 7.93
C ALA A 257 19.18 -3.75 7.97
N ASP A 258 20.04 -3.27 7.11
CA ASP A 258 20.20 -1.85 6.89
C ASP A 258 18.96 -1.24 6.22
N ARG A 259 18.60 -0.01 6.58
CA ARG A 259 17.39 0.65 6.06
C ARG A 259 17.43 0.91 4.56
N TRP A 260 18.62 0.92 3.98
CA TRP A 260 18.85 1.12 2.55
C TRP A 260 18.93 -0.20 1.76
N SER A 261 19.13 -1.36 2.43
CA SER A 261 19.45 -2.63 1.78
C SER A 261 18.30 -3.27 0.99
N ALA A 262 17.06 -2.82 1.22
CA ALA A 262 15.91 -3.26 0.42
C ALA A 262 15.93 -2.70 -1.02
N LEU A 263 16.71 -1.63 -1.25
CA LEU A 263 16.99 -1.10 -2.58
C LEU A 263 18.38 -1.58 -3.02
N PRO A 264 18.52 -2.24 -4.18
CA PRO A 264 19.83 -2.70 -4.67
C PRO A 264 20.77 -1.52 -4.88
N ALA A 265 22.09 -1.81 -4.97
CA ALA A 265 23.05 -0.84 -5.48
C ALA A 265 22.61 -0.38 -6.88
N ALA A 266 22.78 0.91 -7.20
CA ALA A 266 22.25 1.46 -8.46
C ALA A 266 22.90 0.83 -9.71
N ASP A 267 24.05 0.22 -9.58
CA ASP A 267 24.74 -0.51 -10.66
C ASP A 267 23.98 -1.78 -11.06
N ASP A 268 23.21 -2.39 -10.15
CA ASP A 268 22.33 -3.52 -10.43
C ASP A 268 21.00 -3.08 -11.10
N ALA A 269 20.64 -1.80 -11.02
CA ALA A 269 19.40 -1.26 -11.56
C ALA A 269 19.56 -0.67 -12.98
N ALA A 270 20.77 -0.51 -13.49
CA ALA A 270 21.04 -0.12 -14.87
C ALA A 270 20.77 -1.25 -15.89
N GLY A 271 20.56 -2.47 -15.41
CA GLY A 271 20.12 -3.62 -16.17
C GLY A 271 18.69 -3.97 -15.82
N SER A 272 17.78 -3.50 -16.64
CA SER A 272 16.45 -4.12 -16.86
C SER A 272 15.73 -4.68 -15.63
N PHE A 273 14.66 -4.02 -15.18
CA PHE A 273 13.53 -4.83 -14.73
C PHE A 273 13.24 -5.79 -15.89
N PRO A 274 13.38 -7.12 -15.73
CA PRO A 274 13.03 -8.03 -16.80
C PRO A 274 11.58 -7.74 -17.21
N ALA A 275 11.39 -7.63 -18.54
CA ALA A 275 10.09 -7.46 -19.15
C ALA A 275 9.15 -8.62 -18.79
#